data_b84964445636848f0034e3c636ee2230
#
_entry.id   b84964445636848f0034e3c636ee2230
#
_cell.length_a   1.000
_cell.length_b   1.000
_cell.length_c   1.000
_cell.angle_alpha   90.00
_cell.angle_beta   90.00
_cell.angle_gamma   90.00
#
_symmetry.space_group_name_H-M   'P 1'
#
loop_
_entity.id
_entity.type
_entity.pdbx_description
1 polymer ?
#
loop_
_entity_poly.entity_id
_entity_poly.type
_entity_poly.pdbx_seq_one_letter_code
_entity_poly.pdbx_strand_id
1 'polypeptide(L)'
;MRNLTKPYPTYEDCQYLWEYYQTPPHVIRHCQAVSRTAVLVGQKLNEHGFSFDLELLAVAGWLHDLLRLEEDHGGKAAAVLRELGYENVADVVEVHMRYHLDPEKGYITETDLLCFADRLVIEDKFSGLDRRMEYIIEKSKQYRDPAAEPRIRRSFQRTKTFQKNIEAAIGMGIEDIDHMMD
;
A
#
# COMPACT_ATOMS: atom_id res chain seq x y z
N MET A 1 -8.58 -27.98 8.81
CA MET A 1 -8.09 -27.57 7.48
C MET A 1 -9.23 -26.83 6.80
N ARG A 2 -9.15 -25.49 6.70
CA ARG A 2 -10.11 -24.69 5.91
C ARG A 2 -9.84 -24.98 4.43
N ASN A 3 -10.92 -25.12 3.66
CA ASN A 3 -10.87 -25.46 2.22
C ASN A 3 -10.32 -24.25 1.44
N LEU A 4 -9.03 -24.24 1.11
CA LEU A 4 -8.34 -23.18 0.39
C LEU A 4 -8.70 -23.24 -1.12
N THR A 5 -9.96 -23.00 -1.46
CA THR A 5 -10.43 -22.94 -2.85
C THR A 5 -10.48 -21.53 -3.41
N LYS A 6 -10.19 -20.50 -2.60
CA LYS A 6 -10.19 -19.10 -3.01
C LYS A 6 -8.75 -18.62 -3.24
N PRO A 7 -8.50 -17.84 -4.32
CA PRO A 7 -7.16 -17.34 -4.63
C PRO A 7 -6.68 -16.29 -3.59
N TYR A 8 -7.62 -15.69 -2.84
CA TYR A 8 -7.35 -14.66 -1.83
C TYR A 8 -8.12 -14.94 -0.54
N PRO A 9 -7.60 -14.50 0.64
CA PRO A 9 -8.35 -14.54 1.89
C PRO A 9 -9.56 -13.58 1.80
N THR A 10 -10.67 -13.97 2.41
CA THR A 10 -11.84 -13.10 2.57
C THR A 10 -11.55 -12.00 3.59
N TYR A 11 -12.41 -10.97 3.65
CA TYR A 11 -12.30 -9.95 4.69
C TYR A 11 -12.40 -10.54 6.11
N GLU A 12 -13.25 -11.55 6.31
CA GLU A 12 -13.36 -12.28 7.58
C GLU A 12 -12.06 -13.04 7.93
N ASP A 13 -11.40 -13.63 6.93
CA ASP A 13 -10.08 -14.25 7.14
C ASP A 13 -9.04 -13.20 7.52
N CYS A 14 -9.07 -12.03 6.92
CA CYS A 14 -8.18 -10.91 7.28
C CYS A 14 -8.47 -10.43 8.73
N GLN A 15 -9.74 -10.32 9.13
CA GLN A 15 -10.10 -9.97 10.51
C GLN A 15 -9.58 -11.01 11.51
N TYR A 16 -9.70 -12.30 11.19
CA TYR A 16 -9.13 -13.37 12.01
C TYR A 16 -7.60 -13.26 12.10
N LEU A 17 -6.89 -12.94 11.01
CA LEU A 17 -5.43 -12.76 11.02
C LEU A 17 -5.04 -11.56 11.90
N TRP A 18 -5.74 -10.42 11.80
CA TRP A 18 -5.48 -9.26 12.66
C TRP A 18 -5.66 -9.58 14.15
N GLU A 19 -6.69 -10.34 14.49
CA GLU A 19 -6.94 -10.79 15.88
C GLU A 19 -5.83 -11.76 16.32
N TYR A 20 -5.53 -12.77 15.52
CA TYR A 20 -4.55 -13.81 15.85
C TYR A 20 -3.16 -13.25 16.06
N TYR A 21 -2.73 -12.31 15.20
CA TYR A 21 -1.44 -11.65 15.29
C TYR A 21 -1.45 -10.39 16.15
N GLN A 22 -2.56 -10.07 16.79
CA GLN A 22 -2.72 -8.90 17.66
C GLN A 22 -2.32 -7.59 16.98
N THR A 23 -2.67 -7.43 15.69
CA THR A 23 -2.41 -6.21 14.94
C THR A 23 -3.09 -5.02 15.63
N PRO A 24 -2.35 -3.93 15.96
CA PRO A 24 -2.93 -2.81 16.69
C PRO A 24 -4.11 -2.16 15.93
N PRO A 25 -5.19 -1.73 16.63
CA PRO A 25 -6.37 -1.16 15.96
C PRO A 25 -6.08 0.04 15.05
N HIS A 26 -5.09 0.88 15.37
CA HIS A 26 -4.70 2.01 14.53
C HIS A 26 -3.99 1.54 13.23
N VAL A 27 -3.24 0.43 13.28
CA VAL A 27 -2.64 -0.20 12.10
C VAL A 27 -3.72 -0.81 11.21
N ILE A 28 -4.71 -1.49 11.79
CA ILE A 28 -5.86 -2.03 11.04
C ILE A 28 -6.57 -0.92 10.27
N ARG A 29 -6.86 0.22 10.92
CA ARG A 29 -7.48 1.37 10.23
C ARG A 29 -6.61 1.93 9.12
N HIS A 30 -5.28 2.01 9.33
CA HIS A 30 -4.33 2.37 8.28
C HIS A 30 -4.42 1.42 7.09
N CYS A 31 -4.34 0.12 7.33
CA CYS A 31 -4.46 -0.91 6.29
C CYS A 31 -5.77 -0.79 5.49
N GLN A 32 -6.89 -0.52 6.19
CA GLN A 32 -8.18 -0.31 5.54
C GLN A 32 -8.19 0.95 4.66
N ALA A 33 -7.57 2.05 5.09
CA ALA A 33 -7.46 3.27 4.30
C ALA A 33 -6.56 3.06 3.07
N VAL A 34 -5.41 2.41 3.23
CA VAL A 34 -4.50 2.06 2.12
C VAL A 34 -5.20 1.15 1.11
N SER A 35 -5.91 0.13 1.58
CA SER A 35 -6.70 -0.78 0.73
C SER A 35 -7.71 -0.01 -0.12
N ARG A 36 -8.54 0.85 0.50
CA ARG A 36 -9.52 1.67 -0.24
C ARG A 36 -8.85 2.55 -1.29
N THR A 37 -7.77 3.24 -0.93
CA THR A 37 -7.02 4.11 -1.85
C THR A 37 -6.46 3.31 -3.03
N ALA A 38 -5.83 2.16 -2.78
CA ALA A 38 -5.26 1.31 -3.83
C ALA A 38 -6.33 0.79 -4.79
N VAL A 39 -7.45 0.32 -4.26
CA VAL A 39 -8.58 -0.17 -5.06
C VAL A 39 -9.18 0.93 -5.93
N LEU A 40 -9.40 2.13 -5.38
CA LEU A 40 -9.97 3.25 -6.16
C LEU A 40 -9.02 3.70 -7.28
N VAL A 41 -7.72 3.79 -7.01
CA VAL A 41 -6.74 4.11 -8.06
C VAL A 41 -6.72 3.02 -9.13
N GLY A 42 -6.69 1.75 -8.73
CA GLY A 42 -6.73 0.60 -9.66
C GLY A 42 -8.02 0.57 -10.48
N GLN A 43 -9.17 0.86 -9.85
CA GLN A 43 -10.46 0.94 -10.54
C GLN A 43 -10.47 2.06 -11.59
N LYS A 44 -9.98 3.25 -11.25
CA LYS A 44 -9.87 4.36 -12.19
C LYS A 44 -8.97 4.03 -13.37
N LEU A 45 -7.85 3.39 -13.13
CA LEU A 45 -6.97 2.91 -14.20
C LEU A 45 -7.67 1.85 -15.07
N ASN A 46 -8.42 0.91 -14.48
CA ASN A 46 -9.18 -0.10 -15.23
C ASN A 46 -10.28 0.55 -16.12
N GLU A 47 -10.93 1.62 -15.66
CA GLU A 47 -11.85 2.41 -16.47
C GLU A 47 -11.17 3.04 -17.71
N HIS A 48 -9.83 3.17 -17.71
CA HIS A 48 -9.01 3.71 -18.79
C HIS A 48 -8.16 2.65 -19.53
N GLY A 49 -8.59 1.40 -19.47
CA GLY A 49 -8.03 0.31 -20.29
C GLY A 49 -6.90 -0.49 -19.65
N PHE A 50 -6.62 -0.26 -18.37
CA PHE A 50 -5.75 -1.15 -17.57
C PHE A 50 -6.54 -2.39 -17.09
N SER A 51 -5.85 -3.34 -16.47
CA SER A 51 -6.48 -4.58 -15.99
C SER A 51 -5.84 -5.03 -14.68
N PHE A 52 -6.00 -4.21 -13.64
CA PHE A 52 -5.53 -4.54 -12.29
C PHE A 52 -6.49 -5.48 -11.58
N ASP A 53 -5.95 -6.40 -10.80
CA ASP A 53 -6.71 -7.25 -9.90
C ASP A 53 -7.09 -6.46 -8.64
N LEU A 54 -8.34 -5.99 -8.60
CA LEU A 54 -8.85 -5.18 -7.49
C LEU A 54 -9.00 -5.97 -6.20
N GLU A 55 -9.22 -7.28 -6.27
CA GLU A 55 -9.30 -8.15 -5.10
C GLU A 55 -7.90 -8.33 -4.48
N LEU A 56 -6.88 -8.54 -5.31
CA LEU A 56 -5.49 -8.58 -4.86
C LEU A 56 -5.09 -7.26 -4.18
N LEU A 57 -5.41 -6.11 -4.80
CA LEU A 57 -5.13 -4.79 -4.22
C LEU A 57 -5.82 -4.60 -2.88
N ALA A 58 -7.09 -5.01 -2.74
CA ALA A 58 -7.83 -4.91 -1.50
C ALA A 58 -7.17 -5.72 -0.39
N VAL A 59 -6.90 -6.98 -0.66
CA VAL A 59 -6.35 -7.91 0.34
C VAL A 59 -4.91 -7.55 0.70
N ALA A 60 -4.06 -7.22 -0.29
CA ALA A 60 -2.71 -6.77 -0.02
C ALA A 60 -2.70 -5.48 0.82
N GLY A 61 -3.61 -4.54 0.54
CA GLY A 61 -3.80 -3.34 1.34
C GLY A 61 -4.19 -3.66 2.79
N TRP A 62 -5.11 -4.60 3.03
CA TRP A 62 -5.50 -5.01 4.38
C TRP A 62 -4.37 -5.69 5.16
N LEU A 63 -3.47 -6.40 4.51
CA LEU A 63 -2.49 -7.28 5.18
C LEU A 63 -1.03 -6.79 5.09
N HIS A 64 -0.73 -5.69 4.39
CA HIS A 64 0.65 -5.25 4.19
C HIS A 64 1.39 -4.96 5.51
N ASP A 65 0.69 -4.45 6.50
CA ASP A 65 1.21 -4.13 7.83
C ASP A 65 0.72 -5.12 8.93
N LEU A 66 0.31 -6.34 8.57
CA LEU A 66 -0.20 -7.36 9.50
C LEU A 66 0.68 -7.53 10.75
N LEU A 67 1.98 -7.57 10.56
CA LEU A 67 2.99 -7.75 11.63
C LEU A 67 3.78 -6.47 11.91
N ARG A 68 3.15 -5.31 11.84
CA ARG A 68 3.77 -3.98 11.90
C ARG A 68 4.74 -3.76 13.05
N LEU A 69 4.55 -4.45 14.18
CA LEU A 69 5.40 -4.32 15.36
C LEU A 69 6.69 -5.17 15.28
N GLU A 70 6.79 -6.04 14.28
CA GLU A 70 7.95 -6.91 14.09
C GLU A 70 9.01 -6.25 13.21
N GLU A 71 10.27 -6.59 13.46
CA GLU A 71 11.34 -6.30 12.50
C GLU A 71 11.10 -7.08 11.21
N ASP A 72 11.35 -6.46 10.05
CA ASP A 72 11.07 -7.04 8.72
C ASP A 72 9.62 -7.53 8.57
N HIS A 73 8.66 -6.75 9.08
CA HIS A 73 7.25 -7.13 9.13
C HIS A 73 6.68 -7.52 7.75
N GLY A 74 7.16 -6.91 6.65
CA GLY A 74 6.76 -7.28 5.29
C GLY A 74 7.16 -8.70 4.93
N GLY A 75 8.43 -9.07 5.17
CA GLY A 75 8.92 -10.43 4.93
C GLY A 75 8.23 -11.46 5.83
N LYS A 76 8.03 -11.15 7.11
CA LYS A 76 7.33 -12.04 8.05
C LYS A 76 5.86 -12.23 7.70
N ALA A 77 5.15 -11.16 7.33
CA ALA A 77 3.77 -11.24 6.88
C ALA A 77 3.66 -12.08 5.60
N ALA A 78 4.57 -11.90 4.65
CA ALA A 78 4.62 -12.70 3.43
C ALA A 78 4.87 -14.19 3.73
N ALA A 79 5.74 -14.53 4.68
CA ALA A 79 5.96 -15.92 5.09
C ALA A 79 4.67 -16.56 5.62
N VAL A 80 3.95 -15.86 6.50
CA VAL A 80 2.63 -16.32 7.00
C VAL A 80 1.64 -16.52 5.86
N LEU A 81 1.55 -15.58 4.92
CA LEU A 81 0.63 -15.66 3.79
C LEU A 81 0.96 -16.84 2.87
N ARG A 82 2.25 -17.13 2.62
CA ARG A 82 2.69 -18.31 1.86
C ARG A 82 2.32 -19.61 2.55
N GLU A 83 2.52 -19.71 3.87
CA GLU A 83 2.11 -20.89 4.65
C GLU A 83 0.60 -21.13 4.57
N LEU A 84 -0.20 -20.07 4.40
CA LEU A 84 -1.64 -20.14 4.19
C LEU A 84 -2.04 -20.36 2.73
N GLY A 85 -1.09 -20.40 1.78
CA GLY A 85 -1.33 -20.65 0.35
C GLY A 85 -1.70 -19.40 -0.46
N TYR A 86 -1.45 -18.19 0.05
CA TYR A 86 -1.75 -16.91 -0.60
C TYR A 86 -0.51 -16.28 -1.23
N GLU A 87 0.14 -16.99 -2.16
CA GLU A 87 1.41 -16.58 -2.78
C GLU A 87 1.34 -15.18 -3.42
N ASN A 88 0.30 -14.90 -4.20
CA ASN A 88 0.16 -13.62 -4.90
C ASN A 88 0.08 -12.43 -3.92
N VAL A 89 -0.62 -12.60 -2.80
CA VAL A 89 -0.69 -11.55 -1.76
C VAL A 89 0.65 -11.40 -1.06
N ALA A 90 1.31 -12.51 -0.76
CA ALA A 90 2.62 -12.53 -0.14
C ALA A 90 3.65 -11.76 -0.97
N ASP A 91 3.68 -11.97 -2.29
CA ASP A 91 4.63 -11.31 -3.20
C ASP A 91 4.46 -9.78 -3.19
N VAL A 92 3.24 -9.28 -3.12
CA VAL A 92 2.96 -7.84 -3.03
C VAL A 92 3.35 -7.28 -1.66
N VAL A 93 3.02 -8.00 -0.59
CA VAL A 93 3.25 -7.56 0.79
C VAL A 93 4.74 -7.56 1.16
N GLU A 94 5.50 -8.55 0.70
CA GLU A 94 6.91 -8.76 1.09
C GLU A 94 7.78 -7.53 0.85
N VAL A 95 7.58 -6.87 -0.27
CA VAL A 95 8.50 -5.83 -0.76
C VAL A 95 8.09 -4.42 -0.37
N HIS A 96 6.88 -4.19 0.17
CA HIS A 96 6.30 -2.84 0.30
C HIS A 96 7.21 -1.86 1.06
N MET A 97 7.94 -2.30 2.09
CA MET A 97 8.85 -1.46 2.89
C MET A 97 10.10 -1.00 2.14
N ARG A 98 10.55 -1.79 1.17
CA ARG A 98 11.80 -1.54 0.43
C ARG A 98 11.54 -1.17 -1.02
N TYR A 99 10.28 -1.08 -1.41
CA TYR A 99 9.90 -0.87 -2.79
C TYR A 99 10.16 0.57 -3.25
N HIS A 100 10.83 0.67 -4.38
CA HIS A 100 11.09 1.94 -5.05
C HIS A 100 10.24 2.03 -6.31
N LEU A 101 9.25 2.92 -6.29
CA LEU A 101 8.46 3.23 -7.48
C LEU A 101 9.38 3.71 -8.60
N ASP A 102 9.25 3.09 -9.76
CA ASP A 102 9.98 3.45 -10.96
C ASP A 102 9.03 4.04 -12.01
N PRO A 103 8.99 5.39 -12.14
CA PRO A 103 8.10 6.05 -13.10
C PRO A 103 8.50 5.83 -14.56
N GLU A 104 9.69 5.26 -14.83
CA GLU A 104 10.23 5.09 -16.18
C GLU A 104 10.10 3.67 -16.72
N LYS A 105 9.63 2.71 -15.89
CA LYS A 105 9.60 1.29 -16.29
C LYS A 105 8.56 0.94 -17.36
N GLY A 106 7.67 1.87 -17.74
CA GLY A 106 6.74 1.71 -18.86
C GLY A 106 5.51 0.82 -18.59
N TYR A 107 5.36 0.26 -17.40
CA TYR A 107 4.18 -0.51 -16.95
C TYR A 107 3.96 -0.30 -15.46
N ILE A 108 2.74 -0.59 -14.99
CA ILE A 108 2.33 -0.46 -13.59
C ILE A 108 1.87 -1.83 -13.10
N THR A 109 2.18 -2.18 -11.86
CA THR A 109 1.76 -3.43 -11.21
C THR A 109 0.93 -3.14 -9.97
N GLU A 110 0.27 -4.16 -9.41
CA GLU A 110 -0.45 -4.08 -8.13
C GLU A 110 0.49 -3.69 -6.99
N THR A 111 1.73 -4.14 -7.01
CA THR A 111 2.76 -3.73 -6.04
C THR A 111 3.03 -2.22 -6.11
N ASP A 112 3.12 -1.65 -7.33
CA ASP A 112 3.28 -0.21 -7.50
C ASP A 112 2.09 0.54 -6.89
N LEU A 113 0.86 0.08 -7.16
CA LEU A 113 -0.36 0.72 -6.68
C LEU A 113 -0.51 0.63 -5.17
N LEU A 114 -0.18 -0.52 -4.55
CA LEU A 114 -0.17 -0.66 -3.11
C LEU A 114 0.84 0.31 -2.47
N CYS A 115 2.09 0.29 -2.95
CA CYS A 115 3.15 1.14 -2.41
C CYS A 115 2.91 2.63 -2.66
N PHE A 116 2.23 2.98 -3.74
CA PHE A 116 1.78 4.34 -4.02
C PHE A 116 0.67 4.75 -3.06
N ALA A 117 -0.35 3.91 -2.87
CA ALA A 117 -1.47 4.18 -1.97
C ALA A 117 -1.01 4.37 -0.51
N ASP A 118 -0.08 3.54 -0.01
CA ASP A 118 0.50 3.72 1.32
C ASP A 118 1.18 5.09 1.48
N ARG A 119 1.77 5.63 0.41
CA ARG A 119 2.38 6.97 0.42
C ARG A 119 1.38 8.12 0.30
N LEU A 120 0.11 7.84 0.13
CA LEU A 120 -0.96 8.85 0.11
C LEU A 120 -1.74 8.92 1.43
N VAL A 121 -1.51 7.98 2.35
CA VAL A 121 -2.28 7.83 3.59
C VAL A 121 -1.42 8.20 4.80
N ILE A 122 -1.94 9.04 5.69
CA ILE A 122 -1.39 9.29 7.03
C ILE A 122 -2.37 8.71 8.04
N GLU A 123 -1.87 7.83 8.90
CA GLU A 123 -2.70 7.10 9.87
C GLU A 123 -3.85 6.35 9.17
N ASP A 124 -5.07 6.82 9.26
CA ASP A 124 -6.25 6.20 8.64
C ASP A 124 -6.96 7.09 7.61
N LYS A 125 -6.27 8.16 7.14
CA LYS A 125 -6.86 9.15 6.23
C LYS A 125 -5.99 9.37 5.00
N PHE A 126 -6.65 9.54 3.88
CA PHE A 126 -6.00 10.10 2.70
C PHE A 126 -5.44 11.49 3.03
N SER A 127 -4.22 11.75 2.63
CA SER A 127 -3.53 13.01 2.94
C SER A 127 -2.89 13.67 1.72
N GLY A 128 -2.74 12.91 0.66
CA GLY A 128 -1.92 13.29 -0.48
C GLY A 128 -0.42 13.17 -0.19
N LEU A 129 0.34 13.22 -1.27
CA LEU A 129 1.77 12.89 -1.25
C LEU A 129 2.61 13.92 -0.47
N ASP A 130 2.33 15.22 -0.63
CA ASP A 130 3.14 16.27 -0.03
C ASP A 130 3.02 16.27 1.51
N ARG A 131 1.81 16.13 2.03
CA ARG A 131 1.58 16.02 3.49
C ARG A 131 2.23 14.75 4.06
N ARG A 132 2.13 13.64 3.35
CA ARG A 132 2.77 12.39 3.77
C ARG A 132 4.28 12.53 3.82
N MET A 133 4.90 13.21 2.86
CA MET A 133 6.33 13.49 2.84
C MET A 133 6.75 14.30 4.08
N GLU A 134 6.07 15.40 4.36
CA GLU A 134 6.36 16.24 5.52
C GLU A 134 6.24 15.46 6.84
N TYR A 135 5.19 14.66 6.97
CA TYR A 135 4.98 13.79 8.12
C TYR A 135 6.13 12.79 8.32
N ILE A 136 6.61 12.15 7.25
CA ILE A 136 7.73 11.20 7.34
C ILE A 136 9.04 11.93 7.67
N ILE A 137 9.29 13.10 7.07
CA ILE A 137 10.46 13.93 7.40
C ILE A 137 10.45 14.30 8.88
N GLU A 138 9.32 14.77 9.42
CA GLU A 138 9.21 15.13 10.83
C GLU A 138 9.48 13.92 11.73
N LYS A 139 8.87 12.77 11.44
CA LYS A 139 9.14 11.52 12.17
C LYS A 139 10.59 11.07 12.07
N SER A 140 11.27 11.31 10.96
CA SER A 140 12.67 10.89 10.77
C SER A 140 13.66 11.64 11.66
N LYS A 141 13.33 12.84 12.12
CA LYS A 141 14.21 13.67 12.98
C LYS A 141 14.58 12.99 14.30
N GLN A 142 13.72 12.11 14.82
CA GLN A 142 14.01 11.35 16.04
C GLN A 142 15.25 10.45 15.92
N TYR A 143 15.58 10.00 14.71
CA TYR A 143 16.72 9.10 14.46
C TYR A 143 18.07 9.84 14.33
N ARG A 144 18.06 11.17 14.31
CA ARG A 144 19.25 12.03 14.20
C ARG A 144 20.17 11.66 13.02
N ASP A 145 19.60 11.16 11.92
CA ASP A 145 20.30 10.87 10.68
C ASP A 145 20.21 12.06 9.72
N PRO A 146 21.32 12.81 9.51
CA PRO A 146 21.30 13.99 8.63
C PRO A 146 21.06 13.62 7.14
N ALA A 147 21.26 12.37 6.76
CA ALA A 147 20.99 11.88 5.40
C ALA A 147 19.54 11.46 5.19
N ALA A 148 18.72 11.37 6.25
CA ALA A 148 17.34 10.89 6.17
C ALA A 148 16.49 11.80 5.29
N GLU A 149 16.45 13.11 5.57
CA GLU A 149 15.60 14.04 4.82
C GLU A 149 15.95 14.10 3.33
N PRO A 150 17.22 14.26 2.88
CA PRO A 150 17.56 14.22 1.47
C PRO A 150 17.16 12.91 0.78
N ARG A 151 17.27 11.77 1.48
CA ARG A 151 16.88 10.46 0.97
C ARG A 151 15.36 10.35 0.80
N ILE A 152 14.60 10.82 1.79
CA ILE A 152 13.13 10.87 1.77
C ILE A 152 12.67 11.75 0.60
N ARG A 153 13.19 12.96 0.46
CA ARG A 153 12.82 13.89 -0.61
C ARG A 153 13.08 13.30 -2.00
N ARG A 154 14.21 12.61 -2.21
CA ARG A 154 14.50 11.94 -3.50
C ARG A 154 13.49 10.81 -3.79
N SER A 155 13.13 10.01 -2.79
CA SER A 155 12.12 8.96 -2.93
C SER A 155 10.76 9.55 -3.31
N PHE A 156 10.34 10.62 -2.65
CA PHE A 156 9.07 11.29 -2.94
C PHE A 156 9.07 12.00 -4.29
N GLN A 157 10.21 12.52 -4.76
CA GLN A 157 10.28 13.09 -6.10
C GLN A 157 9.99 12.04 -7.19
N ARG A 158 10.49 10.81 -7.03
CA ARG A 158 10.15 9.69 -7.93
C ARG A 158 8.66 9.34 -7.83
N THR A 159 8.13 9.29 -6.62
CA THR A 159 6.70 9.04 -6.39
C THR A 159 5.83 10.15 -7.02
N LYS A 160 6.25 11.41 -6.97
CA LYS A 160 5.55 12.52 -7.66
C LYS A 160 5.52 12.35 -9.18
N THR A 161 6.62 11.89 -9.78
CA THR A 161 6.64 11.58 -11.21
C THR A 161 5.70 10.42 -11.52
N PHE A 162 5.70 9.38 -10.69
CA PHE A 162 4.76 8.25 -10.81
C PHE A 162 3.30 8.71 -10.68
N GLN A 163 2.98 9.57 -9.70
CA GLN A 163 1.65 10.17 -9.54
C GLN A 163 1.21 10.89 -10.83
N LYS A 164 2.08 11.73 -11.41
CA LYS A 164 1.76 12.45 -12.66
C LYS A 164 1.45 11.50 -13.83
N ASN A 165 2.15 10.37 -13.90
CA ASN A 165 1.87 9.35 -14.92
C ASN A 165 0.49 8.73 -14.71
N ILE A 166 0.11 8.44 -13.47
CA ILE A 166 -1.25 7.95 -13.15
C ILE A 166 -2.30 9.01 -13.47
N GLU A 167 -2.13 10.25 -13.02
CA GLU A 167 -3.06 11.36 -13.28
C GLU A 167 -3.26 11.60 -14.77
N ALA A 168 -2.19 11.53 -15.57
CA ALA A 168 -2.26 11.62 -17.02
C ALA A 168 -3.03 10.45 -17.64
N ALA A 169 -2.89 9.23 -17.09
CA ALA A 169 -3.58 8.04 -17.58
C ALA A 169 -5.08 8.06 -17.28
N ILE A 170 -5.47 8.58 -16.10
CA ILE A 170 -6.89 8.63 -15.68
C ILE A 170 -7.59 9.95 -15.98
N GLY A 171 -6.86 10.99 -16.43
CA GLY A 171 -7.41 12.29 -16.78
C GLY A 171 -7.92 13.13 -15.60
N MET A 172 -7.51 12.80 -14.36
CA MET A 172 -7.92 13.52 -13.14
C MET A 172 -6.79 13.55 -12.11
N GLY A 173 -6.86 14.49 -11.15
CA GLY A 173 -5.94 14.56 -10.03
C GLY A 173 -6.15 13.45 -9.01
N ILE A 174 -5.08 12.97 -8.39
CA ILE A 174 -5.17 11.98 -7.30
C ILE A 174 -5.93 12.53 -6.09
N GLU A 175 -5.84 13.82 -5.83
CA GLU A 175 -6.57 14.49 -4.74
C GLU A 175 -8.11 14.42 -4.93
N ASP A 176 -8.58 14.31 -6.18
CA ASP A 176 -10.01 14.19 -6.48
C ASP A 176 -10.56 12.79 -6.11
N ILE A 177 -9.68 11.80 -5.98
CA ILE A 177 -10.06 10.43 -5.57
C ILE A 177 -10.51 10.41 -4.09
N ASP A 178 -9.96 11.28 -3.24
CA ASP A 178 -10.37 11.40 -1.83
C ASP A 178 -11.88 11.68 -1.70
N HIS A 179 -12.42 12.55 -2.55
CA HIS A 179 -13.86 12.88 -2.58
C HIS A 179 -14.76 11.71 -3.00
N MET A 180 -14.19 10.62 -3.50
CA MET A 180 -14.93 9.40 -3.87
C MET A 180 -14.92 8.36 -2.75
N MET A 181 -14.21 8.64 -1.65
CA MET A 181 -14.11 7.74 -0.49
C MET A 181 -15.19 7.98 0.56
N ASP A 182 -15.96 9.06 0.43
CA ASP A 182 -17.13 9.42 1.24
C ASP A 182 -18.39 8.74 0.67
#